data_3c2c8d7fdf581a1c5ab42f0147fc85fe
#
_entry.id   3c2c8d7fdf581a1c5ab42f0147fc85fe
#
_cell.length_a   1.000
_cell.length_b   1.000
_cell.length_c   1.000
_cell.angle_alpha   90.00
_cell.angle_beta   90.00
_cell.angle_gamma   90.00
#
_symmetry.space_group_name_H-M   'P 1'
#
loop_
_entity.id
_entity.type
_entity.pdbx_description
1 polymer ?
#
loop_
_entity_poly.entity_id
_entity_poly.type
_entity_poly.pdbx_seq_one_letter_code
_entity_poly.pdbx_strand_id
1 'polypeptide(L)'
;MKLKIGILRVNLVQKMKLKTINIIDMVVLGKDTRFFIMQKVFHLAFLCVVMSILGCNKNKDYTQIDDEIIQQYISDNNLNATSTSSGLYYVIETTGNGVFPNIYSTVTVAYTGMLTDGTVFDQSSSAGISFPLTNVIQGWQEGIPLFSEGGTGKLLIPSALGYGNRAVGNIPENSVLIFDVELIDVD
;
A
#
# COMPACT_ATOMS: atom_id res chain seq x y z
N MET A 1 -9.25 17.71 18.14
CA MET A 1 -8.58 16.58 18.83
C MET A 1 -7.08 16.51 18.51
N LYS A 2 -6.35 17.68 18.46
CA LYS A 2 -4.91 17.77 18.08
C LYS A 2 -3.98 18.20 19.23
N LEU A 3 -4.45 18.22 20.49
CA LEU A 3 -3.67 18.76 21.64
C LEU A 3 -3.09 17.69 22.58
N LYS A 4 -3.28 16.39 22.38
CA LYS A 4 -2.78 15.35 23.29
C LYS A 4 -1.46 14.68 22.88
N ILE A 5 -0.99 14.86 21.66
CA ILE A 5 0.23 14.18 21.16
C ILE A 5 1.50 15.00 21.48
N GLY A 6 1.38 16.33 21.64
CA GLY A 6 2.52 17.21 21.96
C GLY A 6 3.06 17.05 23.38
N ILE A 7 2.24 16.69 24.34
CA ILE A 7 2.61 16.65 25.76
C ILE A 7 3.39 15.37 26.14
N LEU A 8 3.16 14.25 25.42
CA LEU A 8 3.87 13.00 25.68
C LEU A 8 5.35 13.03 25.23
N ARG A 9 5.68 13.81 24.18
CA ARG A 9 7.06 13.93 23.69
C ARG A 9 7.95 14.79 24.58
N VAL A 10 7.40 15.80 25.24
CA VAL A 10 8.17 16.70 26.13
C VAL A 10 8.52 16.01 27.46
N ASN A 11 7.67 15.09 27.95
CA ASN A 11 7.93 14.37 29.19
C ASN A 11 8.99 13.26 29.07
N LEU A 12 9.24 12.72 27.89
CA LEU A 12 10.31 11.72 27.70
C LEU A 12 11.70 12.34 27.65
N VAL A 13 11.84 13.55 27.10
CA VAL A 13 13.12 14.25 27.00
C VAL A 13 13.55 14.83 28.37
N GLN A 14 12.61 15.21 29.23
CA GLN A 14 12.93 15.70 30.57
C GLN A 14 13.26 14.58 31.57
N LYS A 15 12.84 13.35 31.37
CA LYS A 15 13.20 12.20 32.22
C LYS A 15 14.57 11.60 31.95
N MET A 16 15.20 11.96 30.85
CA MET A 16 16.60 11.62 30.53
C MET A 16 17.55 12.75 30.86
N LYS A 17 17.42 13.43 32.03
CA LYS A 17 18.54 14.03 32.70
C LYS A 17 19.38 12.89 33.29
N LEU A 18 20.20 12.28 32.43
CA LEU A 18 21.36 11.53 32.88
C LEU A 18 22.09 12.43 33.89
N LYS A 19 22.02 12.08 35.18
CA LYS A 19 22.94 12.63 36.19
C LYS A 19 24.33 12.42 35.62
N THR A 20 24.94 13.49 35.17
CA THR A 20 26.35 13.50 34.81
C THR A 20 27.08 13.08 36.08
N ILE A 21 27.48 11.83 36.17
CA ILE A 21 28.29 11.30 37.25
C ILE A 21 29.61 12.06 37.12
N ASN A 22 29.87 12.96 38.05
CA ASN A 22 31.07 13.78 38.03
C ASN A 22 32.28 12.84 38.13
N ILE A 23 33.30 13.04 37.29
CA ILE A 23 34.52 12.22 37.26
C ILE A 23 35.16 12.14 38.65
N ILE A 24 34.92 13.14 39.51
CA ILE A 24 35.38 13.20 40.89
C ILE A 24 34.75 12.13 41.77
N ASP A 25 33.45 11.76 41.54
CA ASP A 25 32.78 10.70 42.30
C ASP A 25 33.30 9.29 41.94
N MET A 26 33.87 9.13 40.74
CA MET A 26 34.49 7.86 40.30
C MET A 26 35.86 7.60 41.00
N VAL A 27 36.54 8.62 41.51
CA VAL A 27 37.85 8.46 42.13
C VAL A 27 37.73 7.99 43.58
N VAL A 28 36.61 8.27 44.23
CA VAL A 28 36.38 7.98 45.67
C VAL A 28 35.76 6.58 45.89
N LEU A 29 35.19 5.96 44.85
CA LEU A 29 34.56 4.64 44.96
C LEU A 29 35.59 3.50 44.92
N GLY A 30 35.47 2.52 45.82
CA GLY A 30 36.35 1.33 45.90
C GLY A 30 36.37 0.53 44.59
N LYS A 31 37.41 -0.28 44.36
CA LYS A 31 37.65 -1.02 43.11
C LYS A 31 36.45 -1.86 42.68
N ASP A 32 35.74 -2.45 43.61
CA ASP A 32 34.59 -3.34 43.33
C ASP A 32 33.37 -2.58 42.82
N THR A 33 33.11 -1.39 43.37
CA THR A 33 31.99 -0.54 42.95
C THR A 33 32.22 0.05 41.55
N ARG A 34 33.46 0.30 41.15
CA ARG A 34 33.83 0.79 39.81
C ARG A 34 33.56 -0.29 38.77
N PHE A 35 33.84 -1.56 39.10
CA PHE A 35 33.58 -2.69 38.20
C PHE A 35 32.07 -2.84 37.93
N PHE A 36 31.22 -2.78 38.95
CA PHE A 36 29.76 -2.85 38.79
C PHE A 36 29.17 -1.67 38.02
N ILE A 37 29.66 -0.47 38.20
CA ILE A 37 29.21 0.72 37.47
C ILE A 37 29.64 0.61 36.00
N MET A 38 30.87 0.19 35.72
CA MET A 38 31.37 0.02 34.37
C MET A 38 30.61 -1.05 33.62
N GLN A 39 30.26 -2.16 34.29
CA GLN A 39 29.45 -3.23 33.71
C GLN A 39 28.03 -2.76 33.39
N LYS A 40 27.36 -1.97 34.23
CA LYS A 40 26.04 -1.40 33.96
C LYS A 40 26.09 -0.37 32.82
N VAL A 41 27.10 0.47 32.75
CA VAL A 41 27.30 1.44 31.65
C VAL A 41 27.50 0.70 30.32
N PHE A 42 28.29 -0.40 30.34
CA PHE A 42 28.53 -1.23 29.15
C PHE A 42 27.27 -1.93 28.68
N HIS A 43 26.43 -2.44 29.60
CA HIS A 43 25.13 -3.04 29.26
C HIS A 43 24.15 -2.00 28.71
N LEU A 44 24.15 -0.80 29.26
CA LEU A 44 23.29 0.30 28.79
C LEU A 44 23.73 0.78 27.40
N ALA A 45 25.05 0.93 27.17
CA ALA A 45 25.61 1.28 25.88
C ALA A 45 25.35 0.18 24.83
N PHE A 46 25.50 -1.10 25.20
CA PHE A 46 25.18 -2.25 24.34
C PHE A 46 23.69 -2.28 23.99
N LEU A 47 22.80 -2.03 24.97
CA LEU A 47 21.35 -1.94 24.74
C LEU A 47 21.00 -0.79 23.78
N CYS A 48 21.66 0.36 23.89
CA CYS A 48 21.47 1.49 22.96
C CYS A 48 21.96 1.16 21.55
N VAL A 49 23.08 0.44 21.41
CA VAL A 49 23.58 0.00 20.10
C VAL A 49 22.65 -1.04 19.48
N VAL A 50 22.14 -2.01 20.26
CA VAL A 50 21.17 -2.99 19.78
C VAL A 50 19.85 -2.32 19.35
N MET A 51 19.38 -1.31 20.09
CA MET A 51 18.19 -0.54 19.73
C MET A 51 18.39 0.32 18.48
N SER A 52 19.61 0.79 18.18
CA SER A 52 19.90 1.54 16.95
C SER A 52 20.03 0.64 15.71
N ILE A 53 20.36 -0.64 15.88
CA ILE A 53 20.41 -1.63 14.77
C ILE A 53 18.99 -2.13 14.43
N LEU A 54 18.05 -2.06 15.38
CA LEU A 54 16.63 -2.37 15.16
C LEU A 54 15.83 -1.18 14.57
N GLY A 55 16.50 -0.11 14.16
CA GLY A 55 15.97 0.92 13.27
C GLY A 55 15.69 0.29 11.91
N CYS A 56 14.63 -0.50 11.85
CA CYS A 56 14.08 -1.09 10.67
C CYS A 56 13.79 0.04 9.68
N ASN A 57 14.54 0.08 8.59
CA ASN A 57 14.18 0.85 7.42
C ASN A 57 12.90 0.18 6.90
N LYS A 58 11.74 0.64 7.39
CA LYS A 58 10.44 0.21 6.87
C LYS A 58 10.30 0.83 5.48
N ASN A 59 10.88 0.18 4.48
CA ASN A 59 10.30 0.26 3.16
C ASN A 59 8.85 -0.20 3.36
N LYS A 60 7.90 0.70 3.17
CA LYS A 60 6.49 0.32 3.23
C LYS A 60 6.28 -0.77 2.18
N ASP A 61 5.87 -1.94 2.61
CA ASP A 61 5.43 -2.98 1.71
C ASP A 61 4.01 -2.63 1.25
N TYR A 62 3.93 -1.96 0.14
CA TYR A 62 2.64 -1.55 -0.44
C TYR A 62 1.82 -2.75 -0.90
N THR A 63 2.42 -3.89 -1.18
CA THR A 63 1.69 -5.12 -1.55
C THR A 63 0.72 -5.53 -0.44
N GLN A 64 1.18 -5.56 0.82
CA GLN A 64 0.32 -5.89 1.96
C GLN A 64 -0.69 -4.77 2.25
N ILE A 65 -0.26 -3.50 2.15
CA ILE A 65 -1.14 -2.35 2.40
C ILE A 65 -2.28 -2.30 1.38
N ASP A 66 -1.96 -2.49 0.10
CA ASP A 66 -2.95 -2.49 -0.98
C ASP A 66 -3.93 -3.65 -0.84
N ASP A 67 -3.45 -4.85 -0.44
CA ASP A 67 -4.30 -6.00 -0.17
C ASP A 67 -5.29 -5.71 0.97
N GLU A 68 -4.82 -5.14 2.09
CA GLU A 68 -5.68 -4.74 3.22
C GLU A 68 -6.75 -3.71 2.78
N ILE A 69 -6.38 -2.72 1.94
CA ILE A 69 -7.31 -1.72 1.40
C ILE A 69 -8.35 -2.38 0.48
N ILE A 70 -7.92 -3.28 -0.41
CA ILE A 70 -8.81 -3.99 -1.34
C ILE A 70 -9.77 -4.88 -0.56
N GLN A 71 -9.30 -5.64 0.41
CA GLN A 71 -10.15 -6.51 1.25
C GLN A 71 -11.20 -5.68 2.03
N GLN A 72 -10.81 -4.52 2.56
CA GLN A 72 -11.75 -3.61 3.21
C GLN A 72 -12.81 -3.12 2.21
N TYR A 73 -12.41 -2.69 1.00
CA TYR A 73 -13.33 -2.25 -0.05
C TYR A 73 -14.31 -3.36 -0.47
N ILE A 74 -13.81 -4.60 -0.64
CA ILE A 74 -14.63 -5.79 -0.94
C ILE A 74 -15.69 -6.00 0.15
N SER A 75 -15.27 -5.93 1.43
CA SER A 75 -16.17 -6.10 2.58
C SER A 75 -17.23 -5.00 2.66
N ASP A 76 -16.82 -3.73 2.51
CA ASP A 76 -17.72 -2.56 2.64
C ASP A 76 -18.77 -2.52 1.52
N ASN A 77 -18.44 -3.05 0.34
CA ASN A 77 -19.31 -3.09 -0.83
C ASN A 77 -19.99 -4.45 -1.05
N ASN A 78 -19.78 -5.43 -0.16
CA ASN A 78 -20.33 -6.79 -0.24
C ASN A 78 -20.01 -7.46 -1.60
N LEU A 79 -18.80 -7.32 -2.11
CA LEU A 79 -18.39 -7.86 -3.40
C LEU A 79 -18.01 -9.35 -3.28
N ASN A 80 -18.36 -10.14 -4.29
CA ASN A 80 -17.86 -11.50 -4.44
C ASN A 80 -16.66 -11.52 -5.38
N ALA A 81 -15.51 -11.05 -4.88
CA ALA A 81 -14.31 -10.89 -5.67
C ALA A 81 -13.42 -12.14 -5.63
N THR A 82 -12.74 -12.40 -6.75
CA THR A 82 -11.71 -13.44 -6.90
C THR A 82 -10.36 -12.77 -7.05
N SER A 83 -9.32 -13.26 -6.35
CA SER A 83 -7.96 -12.77 -6.47
C SER A 83 -7.13 -13.59 -7.46
N THR A 84 -6.17 -12.94 -8.10
CA THR A 84 -5.11 -13.58 -8.88
C THR A 84 -3.82 -13.66 -8.08
N SER A 85 -2.81 -14.37 -8.59
CA SER A 85 -1.50 -14.50 -7.92
C SER A 85 -0.69 -13.21 -7.89
N SER A 86 -1.03 -12.21 -8.71
CA SER A 86 -0.38 -10.89 -8.75
C SER A 86 -0.95 -9.91 -7.72
N GLY A 87 -2.05 -10.28 -7.03
CA GLY A 87 -2.78 -9.42 -6.10
C GLY A 87 -3.86 -8.56 -6.77
N LEU A 88 -4.14 -8.76 -8.07
CA LEU A 88 -5.32 -8.21 -8.71
C LEU A 88 -6.57 -8.92 -8.18
N TYR A 89 -7.65 -8.17 -7.95
CA TYR A 89 -8.98 -8.72 -7.67
C TYR A 89 -9.96 -8.33 -8.76
N TYR A 90 -10.89 -9.22 -9.05
CA TYR A 90 -11.94 -8.99 -10.05
C TYR A 90 -13.28 -9.56 -9.62
N VAL A 91 -14.34 -8.96 -10.12
CA VAL A 91 -15.73 -9.40 -9.96
C VAL A 91 -16.33 -9.51 -11.34
N ILE A 92 -16.89 -10.68 -11.70
CA ILE A 92 -17.71 -10.82 -12.89
C ILE A 92 -19.17 -10.60 -12.45
N GLU A 93 -19.77 -9.50 -12.91
CA GLU A 93 -21.19 -9.17 -12.62
C GLU A 93 -22.11 -9.76 -13.68
N THR A 94 -21.71 -9.64 -14.95
CA THR A 94 -22.40 -10.27 -16.07
C THR A 94 -21.39 -11.06 -16.90
N THR A 95 -21.66 -12.33 -17.12
CA THR A 95 -20.86 -13.14 -18.03
C THR A 95 -21.24 -12.75 -19.45
N GLY A 96 -20.27 -12.35 -20.26
CA GLY A 96 -20.46 -12.17 -21.69
C GLY A 96 -20.68 -13.50 -22.41
N ASN A 97 -20.94 -13.45 -23.70
CA ASN A 97 -21.14 -14.61 -24.54
C ASN A 97 -20.19 -14.67 -25.74
N GLY A 98 -19.26 -13.73 -25.81
CA GLY A 98 -18.32 -13.57 -26.89
C GLY A 98 -16.95 -14.16 -26.62
N VAL A 99 -15.98 -13.60 -27.35
CA VAL A 99 -14.57 -14.00 -27.28
C VAL A 99 -13.90 -13.44 -26.04
N PHE A 100 -12.97 -14.19 -25.47
CA PHE A 100 -12.04 -13.69 -24.46
C PHE A 100 -10.85 -13.05 -25.17
N PRO A 101 -10.47 -11.81 -24.84
CA PRO A 101 -9.29 -11.20 -25.40
C PRO A 101 -8.01 -11.85 -24.85
N ASN A 102 -6.93 -11.69 -25.61
CA ASN A 102 -5.60 -11.96 -25.13
C ASN A 102 -4.80 -10.65 -25.07
N ILE A 103 -3.58 -10.68 -24.55
CA ILE A 103 -2.75 -9.47 -24.35
C ILE A 103 -2.48 -8.68 -25.66
N TYR A 104 -2.59 -9.32 -26.82
CA TYR A 104 -2.36 -8.69 -28.11
C TYR A 104 -3.63 -8.17 -28.78
N SER A 105 -4.79 -8.42 -28.18
CA SER A 105 -6.08 -7.97 -28.71
C SER A 105 -6.20 -6.45 -28.63
N THR A 106 -6.90 -5.88 -29.57
CA THR A 106 -7.52 -4.56 -29.46
C THR A 106 -8.91 -4.74 -28.86
N VAL A 107 -9.25 -3.98 -27.83
CA VAL A 107 -10.53 -4.11 -27.14
C VAL A 107 -11.25 -2.77 -27.10
N THR A 108 -12.57 -2.80 -27.13
CA THR A 108 -13.42 -1.64 -26.85
C THR A 108 -14.04 -1.83 -25.47
N VAL A 109 -13.72 -0.92 -24.54
CA VAL A 109 -14.18 -1.00 -23.14
C VAL A 109 -14.88 0.30 -22.75
N ALA A 110 -16.10 0.18 -22.22
CA ALA A 110 -16.69 1.25 -21.43
C ALA A 110 -16.26 1.09 -19.98
N TYR A 111 -15.88 2.17 -19.33
CA TYR A 111 -15.38 2.10 -17.96
C TYR A 111 -15.59 3.37 -17.14
N THR A 112 -15.55 3.21 -15.82
CA THR A 112 -15.39 4.28 -14.85
C THR A 112 -14.25 3.90 -13.90
N GLY A 113 -13.21 4.71 -13.87
CA GLY A 113 -12.07 4.56 -12.95
C GLY A 113 -12.22 5.46 -11.73
N MET A 114 -12.12 4.89 -10.53
CA MET A 114 -12.28 5.60 -9.27
C MET A 114 -11.25 5.16 -8.23
N LEU A 115 -10.99 6.03 -7.26
CA LEU A 115 -10.29 5.70 -6.04
C LEU A 115 -11.21 4.98 -5.07
N THR A 116 -10.67 4.40 -4.01
CA THR A 116 -11.43 3.64 -3.00
C THR A 116 -12.43 4.49 -2.19
N ASP A 117 -12.28 5.82 -2.22
CA ASP A 117 -13.23 6.78 -1.62
C ASP A 117 -14.37 7.19 -2.57
N GLY A 118 -14.41 6.60 -3.80
CA GLY A 118 -15.40 6.89 -4.82
C GLY A 118 -15.07 8.10 -5.72
N THR A 119 -13.92 8.75 -5.53
CA THR A 119 -13.47 9.86 -6.41
C THR A 119 -13.18 9.33 -7.80
N VAL A 120 -13.98 9.72 -8.78
CA VAL A 120 -13.79 9.37 -10.20
C VAL A 120 -12.62 10.16 -10.75
N PHE A 121 -11.62 9.48 -11.31
CA PHE A 121 -10.45 10.11 -11.92
C PHE A 121 -10.45 10.03 -13.46
N ASP A 122 -11.17 9.04 -14.02
CA ASP A 122 -11.31 8.86 -15.48
C ASP A 122 -12.56 8.05 -15.81
N GLN A 123 -13.13 8.31 -16.98
CA GLN A 123 -14.28 7.55 -17.48
C GLN A 123 -14.40 7.67 -18.99
N SER A 124 -14.90 6.63 -19.62
CA SER A 124 -15.31 6.65 -21.04
C SER A 124 -16.77 7.10 -21.19
N SER A 125 -17.21 7.29 -22.44
CA SER A 125 -18.63 7.26 -22.77
C SER A 125 -19.16 5.82 -22.73
N SER A 126 -20.47 5.64 -22.77
CA SER A 126 -21.11 4.31 -22.89
C SER A 126 -20.77 3.57 -24.17
N ALA A 127 -20.29 4.26 -25.21
CA ALA A 127 -19.80 3.62 -26.43
C ALA A 127 -18.40 2.98 -26.27
N GLY A 128 -17.75 3.23 -25.14
CA GLY A 128 -16.40 2.77 -24.86
C GLY A 128 -15.31 3.51 -25.60
N ILE A 129 -14.08 3.08 -25.40
CA ILE A 129 -12.87 3.52 -26.08
C ILE A 129 -12.11 2.26 -26.53
N SER A 130 -11.60 2.28 -27.78
CA SER A 130 -10.81 1.18 -28.33
C SER A 130 -9.32 1.43 -28.15
N PHE A 131 -8.60 0.41 -27.68
CA PHE A 131 -7.14 0.44 -27.49
C PHE A 131 -6.53 -0.96 -27.50
N PRO A 132 -5.26 -1.10 -27.92
CA PRO A 132 -4.51 -2.34 -27.72
C PRO A 132 -4.25 -2.58 -26.24
N LEU A 133 -4.46 -3.78 -25.73
CA LEU A 133 -4.20 -4.14 -24.33
C LEU A 133 -2.73 -3.95 -23.91
N THR A 134 -1.80 -4.03 -24.86
CA THR A 134 -0.39 -3.76 -24.59
C THR A 134 -0.08 -2.31 -24.18
N ASN A 135 -1.01 -1.37 -24.37
CA ASN A 135 -0.81 0.08 -24.15
C ASN A 135 -1.42 0.61 -22.85
N VAL A 136 -2.01 -0.26 -22.04
CA VAL A 136 -2.65 0.11 -20.78
C VAL A 136 -1.85 -0.35 -19.56
N ILE A 137 -2.28 0.02 -18.35
CA ILE A 137 -1.66 -0.41 -17.08
C ILE A 137 -1.70 -1.93 -16.92
N GLN A 138 -0.74 -2.50 -16.17
CA GLN A 138 -0.59 -3.94 -16.02
C GLN A 138 -1.86 -4.61 -15.48
N GLY A 139 -2.57 -3.95 -14.54
CA GLY A 139 -3.83 -4.47 -14.02
C GLY A 139 -4.92 -4.65 -15.08
N TRP A 140 -4.94 -3.82 -16.13
CA TRP A 140 -5.84 -3.99 -17.28
C TRP A 140 -5.36 -5.07 -18.23
N GLN A 141 -4.04 -5.16 -18.47
CA GLN A 141 -3.45 -6.22 -19.30
C GLN A 141 -3.76 -7.62 -18.77
N GLU A 142 -3.81 -7.76 -17.44
CA GLU A 142 -4.13 -8.99 -16.75
C GLU A 142 -5.66 -9.16 -16.57
N GLY A 143 -6.35 -8.09 -16.19
CA GLY A 143 -7.75 -8.15 -15.76
C GLY A 143 -8.76 -8.22 -16.89
N ILE A 144 -8.58 -7.46 -17.98
CA ILE A 144 -9.53 -7.46 -19.11
C ILE A 144 -9.65 -8.84 -19.78
N PRO A 145 -8.58 -9.64 -19.93
CA PRO A 145 -8.67 -11.00 -20.42
C PRO A 145 -9.52 -11.97 -19.59
N LEU A 146 -9.90 -11.59 -18.38
CA LEU A 146 -10.80 -12.39 -17.54
C LEU A 146 -12.29 -12.20 -17.90
N PHE A 147 -12.61 -11.20 -18.72
CA PHE A 147 -13.95 -10.93 -19.23
C PHE A 147 -14.07 -11.42 -20.66
N SER A 148 -15.24 -11.96 -21.01
CA SER A 148 -15.60 -12.20 -22.42
C SER A 148 -16.34 -10.97 -22.97
N GLU A 149 -16.35 -10.82 -24.27
CA GLU A 149 -17.12 -9.79 -24.97
C GLU A 149 -18.59 -9.79 -24.53
N GLY A 150 -19.15 -8.63 -24.23
CA GLY A 150 -20.44 -8.41 -23.59
C GLY A 150 -20.45 -8.60 -22.08
N GLY A 151 -19.30 -8.90 -21.46
CA GLY A 151 -19.17 -9.07 -20.02
C GLY A 151 -18.98 -7.75 -19.28
N THR A 152 -19.49 -7.69 -18.04
CA THR A 152 -19.34 -6.55 -17.14
C THR A 152 -18.81 -6.98 -15.79
N GLY A 153 -18.20 -6.04 -15.07
CA GLY A 153 -17.78 -6.27 -13.71
C GLY A 153 -16.78 -5.22 -13.20
N LYS A 154 -15.98 -5.63 -12.23
CA LYS A 154 -15.03 -4.73 -11.57
C LYS A 154 -13.61 -5.29 -11.59
N LEU A 155 -12.64 -4.38 -11.71
CA LEU A 155 -11.24 -4.64 -11.43
C LEU A 155 -10.83 -3.82 -10.21
N LEU A 156 -10.19 -4.47 -9.22
CA LEU A 156 -9.61 -3.82 -8.06
C LEU A 156 -8.09 -4.04 -8.17
N ILE A 157 -7.39 -2.98 -8.52
CA ILE A 157 -6.00 -3.02 -8.99
C ILE A 157 -5.08 -2.48 -7.90
N PRO A 158 -4.17 -3.28 -7.34
CA PRO A 158 -3.16 -2.78 -6.40
C PRO A 158 -2.25 -1.77 -7.09
N SER A 159 -1.69 -0.86 -6.34
CA SER A 159 -0.88 0.25 -6.87
C SER A 159 0.26 -0.20 -7.78
N ALA A 160 0.89 -1.33 -7.47
CA ALA A 160 1.99 -1.90 -8.26
C ALA A 160 1.59 -2.29 -9.68
N LEU A 161 0.33 -2.67 -9.91
CA LEU A 161 -0.23 -2.99 -11.23
C LEU A 161 -0.90 -1.78 -11.89
N GLY A 162 -0.98 -0.65 -11.19
CA GLY A 162 -1.46 0.64 -11.66
C GLY A 162 -0.33 1.60 -11.97
N TYR A 163 -0.27 2.72 -11.24
CA TYR A 163 0.72 3.77 -11.44
C TYR A 163 1.88 3.73 -10.42
N GLY A 164 1.85 2.82 -9.45
CA GLY A 164 2.90 2.64 -8.45
C GLY A 164 3.13 3.88 -7.60
N ASN A 165 4.38 4.21 -7.37
CA ASN A 165 4.81 5.35 -6.57
C ASN A 165 4.80 6.70 -7.32
N ARG A 166 4.02 6.82 -8.39
CA ARG A 166 3.88 8.05 -9.19
C ARG A 166 2.45 8.59 -9.10
N ALA A 167 2.32 9.86 -8.77
CA ALA A 167 1.04 10.55 -8.91
C ALA A 167 0.76 10.85 -10.39
N VAL A 168 -0.48 10.62 -10.85
CA VAL A 168 -0.92 10.87 -12.23
C VAL A 168 -2.25 11.61 -12.21
N GLY A 169 -2.25 12.87 -12.65
CA GLY A 169 -3.44 13.72 -12.59
C GLY A 169 -3.97 13.81 -11.16
N ASN A 170 -5.21 13.38 -10.94
CA ASN A 170 -5.84 13.35 -9.62
C ASN A 170 -5.59 12.05 -8.84
N ILE A 171 -4.81 11.11 -9.38
CA ILE A 171 -4.48 9.86 -8.72
C ILE A 171 -3.22 10.07 -7.87
N PRO A 172 -3.28 9.93 -6.53
CA PRO A 172 -2.11 10.00 -5.66
C PRO A 172 -1.14 8.83 -5.93
N GLU A 173 0.10 8.97 -5.48
CA GLU A 173 1.05 7.86 -5.46
C GLU A 173 0.55 6.71 -4.59
N ASN A 174 0.87 5.48 -4.97
CA ASN A 174 0.51 4.25 -4.24
C ASN A 174 -1.00 4.08 -4.02
N SER A 175 -1.81 4.48 -5.01
CA SER A 175 -3.27 4.33 -4.95
C SER A 175 -3.71 2.97 -5.47
N VAL A 176 -4.59 2.31 -4.74
CA VAL A 176 -5.45 1.25 -5.27
C VAL A 176 -6.46 1.87 -6.22
N LEU A 177 -6.67 1.24 -7.36
CA LEU A 177 -7.60 1.71 -8.40
C LEU A 177 -8.77 0.74 -8.53
N ILE A 178 -9.98 1.29 -8.61
CA ILE A 178 -11.20 0.54 -8.87
C ILE A 178 -11.71 0.93 -10.25
N PHE A 179 -12.01 -0.07 -11.07
CA PHE A 179 -12.63 0.16 -12.37
C PHE A 179 -13.92 -0.65 -12.47
N ASP A 180 -15.01 0.03 -12.80
CA ASP A 180 -16.18 -0.62 -13.37
C ASP A 180 -15.94 -0.75 -14.86
N VAL A 181 -16.11 -1.94 -15.42
CA VAL A 181 -15.78 -2.24 -16.81
C VAL A 181 -16.92 -2.96 -17.52
N GLU A 182 -17.10 -2.64 -18.80
CA GLU A 182 -17.91 -3.37 -19.76
C GLU A 182 -17.05 -3.62 -21.00
N LEU A 183 -16.76 -4.89 -21.28
CA LEU A 183 -16.04 -5.29 -22.49
C LEU A 183 -17.02 -5.38 -23.67
N ILE A 184 -17.00 -4.34 -24.51
CA ILE A 184 -17.97 -4.19 -25.59
C ILE A 184 -17.60 -5.01 -26.82
N ASP A 185 -16.30 -5.02 -27.19
CA ASP A 185 -15.83 -5.64 -28.42
C ASP A 185 -14.38 -6.13 -28.30
N VAL A 186 -14.03 -7.17 -29.07
CA VAL A 186 -12.70 -7.81 -29.08
C VAL A 186 -12.26 -8.07 -30.52
N ASP A 187 -11.18 -7.36 -30.96
CA ASP A 187 -10.52 -7.53 -32.28
C ASP A 187 -9.17 -8.28 -32.16
#